data_c4c9363347dbe7988168afa3170f2c9b
#
_entry.id   c4c9363347dbe7988168afa3170f2c9b
#
_cell.length_a   1.000
_cell.length_b   1.000
_cell.length_c   1.000
_cell.angle_alpha   90.00
_cell.angle_beta   90.00
_cell.angle_gamma   90.00
#
_symmetry.space_group_name_H-M   'P 1'
#
loop_
_entity.id
_entity.type
_entity.pdbx_description
1 polymer ?
#
loop_
_entity_poly.entity_id
_entity_poly.type
_entity_poly.pdbx_seq_one_letter_code
_entity_poly.pdbx_strand_id
1 'polypeptide(L)'
;MTTSLGAPRAVPTEAAERAAEAAAGLLVHTVAIDDVGDLLARLPGPDPARTFSWVRRGEGVVGWGEALRISTAGPGRIRAADAAWTAAVGRLRVHDEVGLPGTGAVAFGSFAFSPASAAGGVLVLPEVVVGRREGRSWLTTVRRADAGPAARAGSEPPALPTPQPVTAPGQVTYRDGALSAEAWQAAVAEVVGRIRAGEVAKVVMARDVVARAAAPLDVRHLLGRLAADYPACWTFAVDHLVGATPELLVRREKGLAACRVLAGTIRRTGDDADDLRRAAELARSSKDLEEHELAVASLVKALRPYCASINVPDAPFVLHLPNVMHLASDVTGVVDGALGHPSTFPTHGAGGTGPSSLALAAALHPTAAVGGTPTREATAILAEAERMDRARYAGPVGWIGADGDGEWGIALRSGELSASDSHEVRLFAGCGVVAASDPAAELAESEAKLQPMRGALAGR
;
A
#
# COMPACT_ATOMS: atom_id res chain seq x y z
N MET A 1 27.51 42.08 5.07
CA MET A 1 27.81 41.02 4.06
C MET A 1 27.61 39.68 4.77
N THR A 2 26.41 39.13 4.71
CA THR A 2 26.05 37.82 5.27
C THR A 2 26.09 36.82 4.10
N THR A 3 27.15 36.03 4.03
CA THR A 3 27.28 34.91 3.11
C THR A 3 26.26 33.83 3.47
N SER A 4 25.24 33.68 2.63
CA SER A 4 24.32 32.55 2.64
C SER A 4 25.12 31.26 2.36
N LEU A 5 25.33 30.42 3.37
CA LEU A 5 25.82 29.07 3.21
C LEU A 5 24.68 28.28 2.56
N GLY A 6 24.78 28.05 1.26
CA GLY A 6 23.88 27.15 0.54
C GLY A 6 23.91 25.76 1.19
N ALA A 7 22.73 25.19 1.43
CA ALA A 7 22.59 23.83 1.92
C ALA A 7 23.40 22.87 1.03
N PRO A 8 24.13 21.88 1.61
CA PRO A 8 24.91 20.95 0.81
C PRO A 8 23.96 20.19 -0.14
N ARG A 9 24.22 20.27 -1.45
CA ARG A 9 23.56 19.42 -2.44
C ARG A 9 23.82 17.96 -2.03
N ALA A 10 22.76 17.24 -1.70
CA ALA A 10 22.86 15.81 -1.43
C ALA A 10 23.50 15.12 -2.63
N VAL A 11 24.58 14.36 -2.39
CA VAL A 11 25.21 13.53 -3.43
C VAL A 11 24.18 12.50 -3.88
N PRO A 12 23.88 12.39 -5.19
CA PRO A 12 22.94 11.39 -5.69
C PRO A 12 23.38 10.00 -5.25
N THR A 13 22.43 9.20 -4.74
CA THR A 13 22.73 7.80 -4.44
C THR A 13 22.91 7.03 -5.75
N GLU A 14 23.68 5.94 -5.75
CA GLU A 14 23.84 5.06 -6.93
C GLU A 14 22.49 4.62 -7.53
N ALA A 15 21.49 4.41 -6.68
CA ALA A 15 20.12 4.10 -7.12
C ALA A 15 19.48 5.28 -7.90
N ALA A 16 19.71 6.52 -7.48
CA ALA A 16 19.20 7.71 -8.15
C ALA A 16 19.87 7.93 -9.50
N GLU A 17 21.18 7.69 -9.59
CA GLU A 17 21.92 7.80 -10.86
C GLU A 17 21.45 6.75 -11.87
N ARG A 18 21.34 5.48 -11.47
CA ARG A 18 20.82 4.40 -12.32
C ARG A 18 19.39 4.67 -12.79
N ALA A 19 18.52 5.17 -11.90
CA ALA A 19 17.14 5.48 -12.25
C ALA A 19 17.06 6.64 -13.25
N ALA A 20 17.87 7.68 -13.09
CA ALA A 20 17.95 8.81 -14.01
C ALA A 20 18.47 8.39 -15.40
N GLU A 21 19.47 7.50 -15.45
CA GLU A 21 20.00 6.96 -16.70
C GLU A 21 18.97 6.09 -17.42
N ALA A 22 18.31 5.17 -16.71
CA ALA A 22 17.28 4.30 -17.26
C ALA A 22 16.04 5.08 -17.76
N ALA A 23 15.70 6.18 -17.11
CA ALA A 23 14.60 7.07 -17.51
C ALA A 23 14.92 7.96 -18.71
N ALA A 24 16.21 8.12 -19.04
CA ALA A 24 16.63 8.97 -20.16
C ALA A 24 16.06 8.46 -21.49
N GLY A 25 15.38 9.37 -22.22
CA GLY A 25 14.75 9.04 -23.50
C GLY A 25 13.37 8.37 -23.40
N LEU A 26 12.82 8.19 -22.20
CA LEU A 26 11.42 7.79 -22.04
C LEU A 26 10.48 8.99 -22.29
N LEU A 27 9.43 8.72 -23.07
CA LEU A 27 8.32 9.64 -23.35
C LEU A 27 7.08 9.12 -22.68
N VAL A 28 6.44 9.96 -21.88
CA VAL A 28 5.16 9.68 -21.21
C VAL A 28 4.11 10.54 -21.88
N HIS A 29 3.06 9.91 -22.40
CA HIS A 29 1.95 10.62 -23.04
C HIS A 29 0.63 10.17 -22.44
N THR A 30 -0.14 11.13 -21.92
CA THR A 30 -1.48 10.91 -21.33
C THR A 30 -2.53 11.64 -22.13
N VAL A 31 -3.57 10.91 -22.52
CA VAL A 31 -4.73 11.43 -23.26
C VAL A 31 -6.02 11.01 -22.59
N ALA A 32 -7.07 11.83 -22.76
CA ALA A 32 -8.42 11.45 -22.39
C ALA A 32 -8.94 10.36 -23.33
N ILE A 33 -9.69 9.41 -22.79
CA ILE A 33 -10.36 8.36 -23.55
C ILE A 33 -11.83 8.23 -23.12
N ASP A 34 -12.62 7.52 -23.90
CA ASP A 34 -14.00 7.18 -23.52
C ASP A 34 -14.02 6.37 -22.21
N ASP A 35 -15.18 6.39 -21.51
CA ASP A 35 -15.34 5.67 -20.25
C ASP A 35 -14.99 4.18 -20.42
N VAL A 36 -13.99 3.74 -19.68
CA VAL A 36 -13.50 2.37 -19.74
C VAL A 36 -14.35 1.37 -18.94
N GLY A 37 -15.33 1.86 -18.17
CA GLY A 37 -16.11 1.03 -17.26
C GLY A 37 -15.27 0.42 -16.15
N ASP A 38 -15.25 -0.92 -16.06
CA ASP A 38 -14.44 -1.63 -15.05
C ASP A 38 -12.94 -1.60 -15.39
N LEU A 39 -12.16 -0.90 -14.57
CA LEU A 39 -10.70 -0.79 -14.73
C LEU A 39 -10.00 -2.15 -14.66
N LEU A 40 -10.40 -3.02 -13.74
CA LEU A 40 -9.74 -4.31 -13.54
C LEU A 40 -9.95 -5.24 -14.74
N ALA A 41 -11.08 -5.09 -15.44
CA ALA A 41 -11.36 -5.83 -16.68
C ALA A 41 -10.46 -5.39 -17.86
N ARG A 42 -9.72 -4.30 -17.73
CA ARG A 42 -8.79 -3.82 -18.77
C ARG A 42 -7.41 -4.44 -18.69
N LEU A 43 -7.08 -5.13 -17.60
CA LEU A 43 -5.80 -5.82 -17.43
C LEU A 43 -5.65 -6.94 -18.47
N PRO A 44 -4.58 -6.94 -19.29
CA PRO A 44 -4.52 -7.80 -20.49
C PRO A 44 -4.19 -9.25 -20.17
N GLY A 45 -3.42 -9.53 -19.13
CA GLY A 45 -2.89 -10.87 -18.86
C GLY A 45 -2.69 -11.17 -17.38
N PRO A 46 -2.37 -12.42 -17.04
CA PRO A 46 -2.31 -12.94 -15.67
C PRO A 46 -0.99 -12.64 -14.94
N ASP A 47 0.04 -12.11 -15.61
CA ASP A 47 1.39 -11.97 -15.06
C ASP A 47 1.44 -11.02 -13.84
N PRO A 48 1.66 -11.55 -12.61
CA PRO A 48 1.65 -10.72 -11.41
C PRO A 48 2.87 -9.79 -11.29
N ALA A 49 3.98 -10.08 -11.99
CA ALA A 49 5.17 -9.24 -11.99
C ALA A 49 4.96 -7.95 -12.80
N ARG A 50 4.07 -7.98 -13.79
CA ARG A 50 3.84 -6.91 -14.75
C ARG A 50 2.40 -6.39 -14.75
N THR A 51 1.63 -6.68 -13.68
CA THR A 51 0.25 -6.23 -13.47
C THR A 51 0.19 -5.35 -12.24
N PHE A 52 -0.36 -4.15 -12.41
CA PHE A 52 -0.45 -3.15 -11.35
C PHE A 52 -1.89 -2.67 -11.20
N SER A 53 -2.32 -2.49 -9.97
CA SER A 53 -3.63 -1.90 -9.69
C SER A 53 -3.64 -1.15 -8.36
N TRP A 54 -4.40 -0.06 -8.33
CA TRP A 54 -4.80 0.68 -7.15
C TRP A 54 -6.20 1.22 -7.41
N VAL A 55 -7.21 0.43 -7.05
CA VAL A 55 -8.61 0.69 -7.41
C VAL A 55 -9.50 0.60 -6.18
N ARG A 56 -10.43 1.56 -6.06
CA ARG A 56 -11.43 1.58 -5.00
C ARG A 56 -12.76 2.08 -5.56
N ARG A 57 -13.86 1.33 -5.37
CA ARG A 57 -15.20 1.68 -5.87
C ARG A 57 -15.23 1.92 -7.40
N GLY A 58 -14.43 1.16 -8.14
CA GLY A 58 -14.35 1.29 -9.60
C GLY A 58 -13.54 2.49 -10.09
N GLU A 59 -12.93 3.28 -9.22
CA GLU A 59 -12.05 4.40 -9.55
C GLU A 59 -10.62 4.13 -9.11
N GLY A 60 -9.66 4.76 -9.77
CA GLY A 60 -8.24 4.62 -9.52
C GLY A 60 -7.43 4.39 -10.78
N VAL A 61 -6.37 3.61 -10.68
CA VAL A 61 -5.43 3.34 -11.77
C VAL A 61 -5.08 1.87 -11.86
N VAL A 62 -4.97 1.36 -13.09
CA VAL A 62 -4.40 0.04 -13.40
C VAL A 62 -3.29 0.22 -14.41
N GLY A 63 -2.29 -0.68 -14.38
CA GLY A 63 -1.19 -0.60 -15.33
C GLY A 63 -0.62 -1.97 -15.65
N TRP A 64 0.13 -2.06 -16.73
CA TRP A 64 0.84 -3.26 -17.14
C TRP A 64 2.10 -2.95 -17.93
N GLY A 65 2.96 -3.95 -18.02
CA GLY A 65 4.29 -3.79 -18.61
C GLY A 65 5.27 -3.15 -17.63
N GLU A 66 6.50 -2.93 -18.06
CA GLU A 66 7.56 -2.35 -17.25
C GLU A 66 8.46 -1.49 -18.12
N ALA A 67 8.29 -0.17 -18.05
CA ALA A 67 9.14 0.79 -18.72
C ALA A 67 10.38 1.18 -17.88
N LEU A 68 10.21 1.21 -16.55
CA LEU A 68 11.29 1.49 -15.60
C LEU A 68 11.03 0.75 -14.29
N ARG A 69 12.06 0.10 -13.74
CA ARG A 69 12.06 -0.50 -12.39
C ARG A 69 13.13 0.14 -11.52
N ILE A 70 12.76 0.52 -10.31
CA ILE A 70 13.64 1.00 -9.25
C ILE A 70 13.54 -0.01 -8.10
N SER A 71 14.64 -0.66 -7.76
CA SER A 71 14.71 -1.60 -6.64
C SER A 71 15.64 -1.05 -5.57
N THR A 72 15.21 -1.14 -4.31
CA THR A 72 15.94 -0.64 -3.14
C THR A 72 15.92 -1.64 -2.00
N ALA A 73 16.87 -1.55 -1.07
CA ALA A 73 16.97 -2.45 0.07
C ALA A 73 17.47 -1.72 1.33
N GLY A 74 17.40 -2.40 2.47
CA GLY A 74 17.92 -1.94 3.73
C GLY A 74 17.10 -0.86 4.44
N PRO A 75 17.63 -0.25 5.51
CA PRO A 75 16.91 0.70 6.36
C PRO A 75 16.40 1.94 5.62
N GLY A 76 17.14 2.39 4.61
CA GLY A 76 16.80 3.57 3.78
C GLY A 76 15.95 3.29 2.55
N ARG A 77 15.44 2.05 2.34
CA ARG A 77 14.83 1.59 1.09
C ARG A 77 13.74 2.52 0.53
N ILE A 78 12.84 3.02 1.38
CA ILE A 78 11.73 3.88 0.94
C ILE A 78 12.26 5.26 0.52
N ARG A 79 13.15 5.86 1.32
CA ARG A 79 13.76 7.16 1.00
C ARG A 79 14.68 7.09 -0.23
N ALA A 80 15.39 5.99 -0.39
CA ALA A 80 16.23 5.76 -1.58
C ALA A 80 15.37 5.62 -2.84
N ALA A 81 14.21 4.97 -2.75
CA ALA A 81 13.26 4.87 -3.85
C ALA A 81 12.64 6.24 -4.21
N ASP A 82 12.31 7.06 -3.21
CA ASP A 82 11.80 8.42 -3.41
C ASP A 82 12.84 9.32 -4.13
N ALA A 83 14.09 9.29 -3.68
CA ALA A 83 15.19 10.01 -4.33
C ALA A 83 15.44 9.51 -5.76
N ALA A 84 15.39 8.20 -5.98
CA ALA A 84 15.57 7.60 -7.30
C ALA A 84 14.41 7.93 -8.24
N TRP A 85 13.16 7.93 -7.75
CA TRP A 85 12.00 8.37 -8.51
C TRP A 85 12.11 9.84 -8.93
N THR A 86 12.46 10.73 -7.97
CA THR A 86 12.69 12.15 -8.26
C THR A 86 13.75 12.37 -9.34
N ALA A 87 14.85 11.62 -9.27
CA ALA A 87 15.92 11.68 -10.27
C ALA A 87 15.47 11.17 -11.65
N ALA A 88 14.67 10.09 -11.68
CA ALA A 88 14.09 9.55 -12.91
C ALA A 88 13.11 10.54 -13.55
N VAL A 89 12.19 11.12 -12.78
CA VAL A 89 11.20 12.12 -13.23
C VAL A 89 11.91 13.31 -13.90
N GLY A 90 13.05 13.77 -13.38
CA GLY A 90 13.84 14.84 -13.97
C GLY A 90 14.42 14.52 -15.36
N ARG A 91 14.32 13.27 -15.82
CA ARG A 91 14.78 12.79 -17.14
C ARG A 91 13.65 12.39 -18.09
N LEU A 92 12.45 12.21 -17.56
CA LEU A 92 11.25 11.87 -18.36
C LEU A 92 10.83 13.11 -19.19
N ARG A 93 10.31 12.84 -20.38
CA ARG A 93 9.55 13.83 -21.15
C ARG A 93 8.07 13.50 -21.00
N VAL A 94 7.35 14.33 -20.25
CA VAL A 94 5.93 14.11 -19.94
C VAL A 94 5.08 15.09 -20.72
N HIS A 95 4.09 14.55 -21.44
CA HIS A 95 3.01 15.29 -22.09
C HIS A 95 1.68 14.77 -21.52
N ASP A 96 1.03 15.58 -20.71
CA ASP A 96 -0.22 15.23 -20.02
C ASP A 96 -1.32 16.20 -20.45
N GLU A 97 -2.31 15.71 -21.21
CA GLU A 97 -3.44 16.48 -21.73
C GLU A 97 -4.62 16.47 -20.76
N VAL A 98 -4.54 15.75 -19.64
CA VAL A 98 -5.67 15.51 -18.72
C VAL A 98 -5.54 16.24 -17.40
N GLY A 99 -4.36 16.21 -16.76
CA GLY A 99 -4.06 16.97 -15.55
C GLY A 99 -4.85 16.57 -14.30
N LEU A 100 -5.14 15.28 -14.13
CA LEU A 100 -5.81 14.72 -12.95
C LEU A 100 -4.82 13.96 -12.06
N PRO A 101 -5.11 13.76 -10.76
CA PRO A 101 -4.34 12.81 -9.95
C PRO A 101 -4.32 11.42 -10.57
N GLY A 102 -3.11 10.86 -10.74
CA GLY A 102 -2.91 9.57 -11.41
C GLY A 102 -2.71 9.65 -12.92
N THR A 103 -2.61 10.86 -13.51
CA THR A 103 -2.17 11.09 -14.90
C THR A 103 -0.67 11.36 -14.98
N GLY A 104 -0.11 11.42 -16.17
CA GLY A 104 1.33 11.60 -16.39
C GLY A 104 2.13 10.35 -16.00
N ALA A 105 3.36 10.56 -15.52
CA ALA A 105 4.21 9.45 -15.07
C ALA A 105 3.77 8.98 -13.67
N VAL A 106 3.31 7.75 -13.58
CA VAL A 106 2.86 7.11 -12.33
C VAL A 106 3.66 5.83 -12.10
N ALA A 107 4.36 5.74 -10.96
CA ALA A 107 5.01 4.52 -10.53
C ALA A 107 4.22 3.84 -9.41
N PHE A 108 3.96 2.53 -9.59
CA PHE A 108 3.40 1.68 -8.53
C PHE A 108 4.52 1.14 -7.66
N GLY A 109 4.29 1.03 -6.35
CA GLY A 109 5.31 0.55 -5.44
C GLY A 109 4.81 -0.31 -4.31
N SER A 110 5.72 -1.15 -3.81
CA SER A 110 5.55 -1.90 -2.57
C SER A 110 6.88 -2.04 -1.84
N PHE A 111 6.83 -1.98 -0.50
CA PHE A 111 8.03 -1.98 0.34
C PHE A 111 7.89 -3.00 1.46
N ALA A 112 9.01 -3.68 1.77
CA ALA A 112 9.05 -4.63 2.87
C ALA A 112 8.72 -3.95 4.21
N PHE A 113 8.07 -4.71 5.11
CA PHE A 113 7.81 -4.27 6.47
C PHE A 113 9.12 -4.01 7.23
N SER A 114 10.00 -5.01 7.25
CA SER A 114 11.28 -4.91 7.95
C SER A 114 12.38 -4.31 7.07
N PRO A 115 13.23 -3.43 7.62
CA PRO A 115 14.43 -2.97 6.92
C PRO A 115 15.46 -4.07 6.65
N ALA A 116 15.38 -5.19 7.36
CA ALA A 116 16.26 -6.35 7.18
C ALA A 116 15.73 -7.36 6.14
N SER A 117 14.50 -7.20 5.68
CA SER A 117 13.89 -8.10 4.71
C SER A 117 14.60 -8.07 3.37
N ALA A 118 14.85 -9.25 2.80
CA ALA A 118 15.37 -9.39 1.44
C ALA A 118 14.39 -8.92 0.35
N ALA A 119 13.08 -8.80 0.66
CA ALA A 119 12.09 -8.31 -0.27
C ALA A 119 12.28 -6.82 -0.63
N GLY A 120 13.00 -6.05 0.20
CA GLY A 120 13.39 -4.68 -0.09
C GLY A 120 12.21 -3.76 -0.41
N GLY A 121 12.33 -3.03 -1.51
CA GLY A 121 11.28 -2.16 -2.04
C GLY A 121 11.39 -2.03 -3.55
N VAL A 122 10.27 -1.80 -4.20
CA VAL A 122 10.18 -1.61 -5.65
C VAL A 122 9.27 -0.44 -5.99
N LEU A 123 9.67 0.34 -7.01
CA LEU A 123 8.80 1.23 -7.78
C LEU A 123 8.88 0.81 -9.25
N VAL A 124 7.73 0.69 -9.91
CA VAL A 124 7.64 0.35 -11.32
C VAL A 124 6.80 1.39 -12.04
N LEU A 125 7.36 2.02 -13.07
CA LEU A 125 6.64 2.81 -14.06
C LEU A 125 6.16 1.83 -15.14
N PRO A 126 4.85 1.58 -15.29
CA PRO A 126 4.33 0.68 -16.33
C PRO A 126 4.52 1.26 -17.73
N GLU A 127 4.47 0.39 -18.75
CA GLU A 127 4.41 0.80 -20.16
C GLU A 127 3.06 1.45 -20.50
N VAL A 128 2.00 0.99 -19.82
CA VAL A 128 0.64 1.50 -20.01
C VAL A 128 -0.03 1.66 -18.65
N VAL A 129 -0.72 2.80 -18.46
CA VAL A 129 -1.61 3.05 -17.33
C VAL A 129 -2.97 3.49 -17.85
N VAL A 130 -4.03 2.87 -17.35
CA VAL A 130 -5.42 3.29 -17.56
C VAL A 130 -5.98 3.76 -16.23
N GLY A 131 -6.58 4.92 -16.21
CA GLY A 131 -7.18 5.46 -14.99
C GLY A 131 -8.62 5.93 -15.20
N ARG A 132 -9.34 6.02 -14.09
CA ARG A 132 -10.71 6.53 -14.01
C ARG A 132 -10.93 7.28 -12.73
N ARG A 133 -11.48 8.49 -12.83
CA ARG A 133 -11.82 9.31 -11.67
C ARG A 133 -12.95 10.28 -12.02
N GLU A 134 -13.98 10.35 -11.20
CA GLU A 134 -15.10 11.28 -11.34
C GLU A 134 -15.73 11.24 -12.74
N GLY A 135 -15.93 10.03 -13.29
CA GLY A 135 -16.50 9.80 -14.61
C GLY A 135 -15.59 10.13 -15.80
N ARG A 136 -14.33 10.50 -15.56
CA ARG A 136 -13.31 10.73 -16.60
C ARG A 136 -12.34 9.57 -16.65
N SER A 137 -12.00 9.13 -17.87
CA SER A 137 -11.02 8.07 -18.10
C SER A 137 -9.85 8.60 -18.93
N TRP A 138 -8.68 8.02 -18.71
CA TRP A 138 -7.45 8.36 -19.44
C TRP A 138 -6.58 7.14 -19.71
N LEU A 139 -5.74 7.30 -20.72
CA LEU A 139 -4.69 6.37 -21.10
C LEU A 139 -3.34 7.08 -21.05
N THR A 140 -2.41 6.55 -20.28
CA THR A 140 -1.01 6.95 -20.29
C THR A 140 -0.17 5.86 -20.93
N THR A 141 0.69 6.23 -21.87
CA THR A 141 1.68 5.31 -22.48
C THR A 141 3.10 5.80 -22.23
N VAL A 142 4.00 4.86 -21.96
CA VAL A 142 5.42 5.14 -21.75
C VAL A 142 6.22 4.40 -22.83
N ARG A 143 7.01 5.13 -23.61
CA ARG A 143 7.77 4.59 -24.74
C ARG A 143 9.15 5.23 -24.83
N ARG A 144 10.10 4.54 -25.46
CA ARG A 144 11.39 5.15 -25.78
C ARG A 144 11.28 6.06 -27.01
N ALA A 145 11.97 7.18 -26.98
CA ALA A 145 11.95 8.17 -28.06
C ALA A 145 12.51 7.64 -29.40
N ASP A 146 13.39 6.62 -29.33
CA ASP A 146 14.01 5.96 -30.47
C ASP A 146 13.18 4.80 -31.05
N ALA A 147 12.01 4.51 -30.49
CA ALA A 147 11.13 3.40 -30.91
C ALA A 147 10.36 3.64 -32.23
N GLY A 148 10.75 4.66 -33.04
CA GLY A 148 10.21 4.92 -34.38
C GLY A 148 9.11 6.00 -34.43
N PRO A 149 8.46 6.19 -35.61
CA PRO A 149 7.52 7.30 -35.85
C PRO A 149 6.28 7.32 -34.93
N ALA A 150 5.85 6.17 -34.47
CA ALA A 150 4.72 6.04 -33.54
C ALA A 150 5.02 6.57 -32.11
N ALA A 151 6.29 6.88 -31.79
CA ALA A 151 6.72 7.44 -30.52
C ALA A 151 6.62 8.98 -30.46
N ARG A 152 6.15 9.64 -31.54
CA ARG A 152 6.04 11.10 -31.57
C ARG A 152 4.85 11.57 -30.74
N ALA A 153 5.04 12.66 -30.00
CA ALA A 153 3.92 13.36 -29.36
C ALA A 153 2.88 13.75 -30.42
N GLY A 154 1.60 13.41 -30.18
CA GLY A 154 0.50 13.66 -31.12
C GLY A 154 0.17 12.49 -32.06
N SER A 155 0.82 11.32 -31.96
CA SER A 155 0.34 10.10 -32.60
C SER A 155 -0.91 9.57 -31.88
N GLU A 156 -1.87 9.01 -32.65
CA GLU A 156 -3.07 8.38 -32.10
C GLU A 156 -2.71 7.39 -30.99
N PRO A 157 -3.40 7.44 -29.84
CA PRO A 157 -3.12 6.50 -28.75
C PRO A 157 -3.31 5.06 -29.24
N PRO A 158 -2.47 4.11 -28.80
CA PRO A 158 -2.62 2.73 -29.20
C PRO A 158 -3.96 2.19 -28.72
N ALA A 159 -4.58 1.35 -29.53
CA ALA A 159 -5.75 0.60 -29.08
C ALA A 159 -5.42 -0.23 -27.84
N LEU A 160 -6.31 -0.22 -26.86
CA LEU A 160 -6.13 -1.07 -25.68
C LEU A 160 -6.14 -2.53 -26.10
N PRO A 161 -5.24 -3.37 -25.57
CA PRO A 161 -5.22 -4.79 -25.88
C PRO A 161 -6.51 -5.46 -25.44
N THR A 162 -6.99 -6.43 -26.22
CA THR A 162 -8.09 -7.30 -25.79
C THR A 162 -7.62 -8.17 -24.63
N PRO A 163 -8.27 -8.12 -23.45
CA PRO A 163 -7.88 -8.95 -22.33
C PRO A 163 -8.03 -10.45 -22.65
N GLN A 164 -7.07 -11.22 -22.19
CA GLN A 164 -7.17 -12.69 -22.22
C GLN A 164 -8.29 -13.16 -21.28
N PRO A 165 -8.93 -14.33 -21.52
CA PRO A 165 -9.86 -14.91 -20.57
C PRO A 165 -9.25 -15.08 -19.19
N VAL A 166 -10.01 -14.76 -18.14
CA VAL A 166 -9.57 -14.89 -16.75
C VAL A 166 -9.75 -16.35 -16.31
N THR A 167 -8.73 -16.91 -15.67
CA THR A 167 -8.72 -18.30 -15.20
C THR A 167 -8.99 -18.37 -13.71
N ALA A 168 -9.95 -19.21 -13.31
CA ALA A 168 -10.20 -19.50 -11.89
C ALA A 168 -9.16 -20.48 -11.34
N PRO A 169 -8.79 -20.38 -10.03
CA PRO A 169 -7.74 -21.21 -9.41
C PRO A 169 -8.07 -22.71 -9.30
N GLY A 170 -9.34 -23.08 -9.42
CA GLY A 170 -9.81 -24.45 -9.19
C GLY A 170 -9.80 -24.81 -7.69
N GLN A 171 -9.54 -26.08 -7.38
CA GLN A 171 -9.41 -26.53 -6.00
C GLN A 171 -8.17 -25.92 -5.33
N VAL A 172 -8.32 -25.43 -4.09
CA VAL A 172 -7.23 -24.83 -3.32
C VAL A 172 -7.03 -25.61 -2.03
N THR A 173 -5.78 -25.97 -1.76
CA THR A 173 -5.34 -26.58 -0.50
C THR A 173 -4.53 -25.59 0.31
N TYR A 174 -4.53 -25.76 1.63
CA TYR A 174 -3.83 -24.86 2.55
C TYR A 174 -2.88 -25.67 3.44
N ARG A 175 -1.72 -25.10 3.73
CA ARG A 175 -0.76 -25.60 4.71
C ARG A 175 -0.26 -24.46 5.58
N ASP A 176 0.24 -24.79 6.77
CA ASP A 176 0.88 -23.83 7.63
C ASP A 176 2.10 -23.19 6.94
N GLY A 177 2.34 -21.91 7.29
CA GLY A 177 3.54 -21.20 6.88
C GLY A 177 4.72 -21.48 7.82
N ALA A 178 5.31 -20.43 8.39
CA ALA A 178 6.47 -20.57 9.27
C ALA A 178 6.15 -21.24 10.61
N LEU A 179 4.94 -21.02 11.15
CA LEU A 179 4.46 -21.61 12.41
C LEU A 179 3.12 -22.30 12.17
N SER A 180 2.92 -23.46 12.85
CA SER A 180 1.59 -24.04 12.97
C SER A 180 0.69 -23.16 13.82
N ALA A 181 -0.64 -23.42 13.79
CA ALA A 181 -1.60 -22.69 14.60
C ALA A 181 -1.25 -22.78 16.10
N GLU A 182 -0.89 -23.99 16.59
CA GLU A 182 -0.50 -24.22 17.98
C GLU A 182 0.81 -23.51 18.34
N ALA A 183 1.82 -23.57 17.47
CA ALA A 183 3.11 -22.91 17.69
C ALA A 183 2.95 -21.39 17.70
N TRP A 184 2.07 -20.85 16.85
CA TRP A 184 1.76 -19.42 16.85
C TRP A 184 1.03 -18.97 18.12
N GLN A 185 0.05 -19.75 18.62
CA GLN A 185 -0.60 -19.49 19.91
C GLN A 185 0.41 -19.50 21.07
N ALA A 186 1.37 -20.44 21.08
CA ALA A 186 2.41 -20.46 22.08
C ALA A 186 3.28 -19.19 22.03
N ALA A 187 3.63 -18.72 20.82
CA ALA A 187 4.37 -17.47 20.64
C ALA A 187 3.55 -16.25 21.10
N VAL A 188 2.23 -16.22 20.87
CA VAL A 188 1.33 -15.17 21.41
C VAL A 188 1.37 -15.18 22.94
N ALA A 189 1.28 -16.36 23.58
CA ALA A 189 1.33 -16.47 25.04
C ALA A 189 2.66 -15.95 25.62
N GLU A 190 3.78 -16.22 24.95
CA GLU A 190 5.09 -15.69 25.32
C GLU A 190 5.12 -14.16 25.22
N VAL A 191 4.63 -13.60 24.11
CA VAL A 191 4.55 -12.14 23.90
C VAL A 191 3.66 -11.48 24.94
N VAL A 192 2.51 -12.07 25.31
CA VAL A 192 1.66 -11.61 26.42
C VAL A 192 2.45 -11.56 27.73
N GLY A 193 3.30 -12.55 27.99
CA GLY A 193 4.20 -12.56 29.15
C GLY A 193 5.16 -11.38 29.17
N ARG A 194 5.79 -11.08 28.04
CA ARG A 194 6.72 -9.93 27.87
C ARG A 194 6.00 -8.59 28.04
N ILE A 195 4.77 -8.47 27.52
CA ILE A 195 3.93 -7.27 27.71
C ILE A 195 3.59 -7.09 29.20
N ARG A 196 3.20 -8.15 29.91
CA ARG A 196 2.93 -8.11 31.35
C ARG A 196 4.14 -7.78 32.17
N ALA A 197 5.35 -8.14 31.71
CA ALA A 197 6.61 -7.73 32.31
C ALA A 197 6.98 -6.26 32.06
N GLY A 198 6.20 -5.54 31.21
CA GLY A 198 6.40 -4.13 30.94
C GLY A 198 7.44 -3.83 29.85
N GLU A 199 7.87 -4.82 29.06
CA GLU A 199 8.84 -4.59 27.97
C GLU A 199 8.24 -3.69 26.87
N VAL A 200 6.96 -3.89 26.55
CA VAL A 200 6.19 -3.09 25.57
C VAL A 200 4.73 -3.02 26.01
N ALA A 201 3.96 -2.08 25.47
CA ALA A 201 2.53 -1.94 25.75
C ALA A 201 1.68 -2.82 24.80
N LYS A 202 2.12 -2.96 23.54
CA LYS A 202 1.39 -3.67 22.49
C LYS A 202 2.36 -4.19 21.43
N VAL A 203 2.05 -5.37 20.87
CA VAL A 203 2.75 -5.95 19.71
C VAL A 203 1.69 -6.38 18.69
N VAL A 204 1.91 -6.16 17.40
CA VAL A 204 1.00 -6.65 16.35
C VAL A 204 1.62 -7.87 15.68
N MET A 205 1.24 -9.07 16.14
CA MET A 205 1.79 -10.33 15.65
C MET A 205 1.12 -10.78 14.36
N ALA A 206 1.93 -11.22 13.41
CA ALA A 206 1.48 -11.79 12.15
C ALA A 206 1.75 -13.30 12.07
N ARG A 207 1.02 -13.97 11.19
CA ARG A 207 1.26 -15.35 10.75
C ARG A 207 1.03 -15.46 9.25
N ASP A 208 1.54 -16.52 8.68
CA ASP A 208 1.35 -16.86 7.28
C ASP A 208 0.73 -18.24 7.08
N VAL A 209 0.06 -18.39 5.94
CA VAL A 209 -0.53 -19.65 5.45
C VAL A 209 -0.20 -19.74 3.98
N VAL A 210 0.22 -20.90 3.52
CA VAL A 210 0.49 -21.13 2.11
C VAL A 210 -0.70 -21.82 1.46
N ALA A 211 -1.23 -21.19 0.41
CA ALA A 211 -2.30 -21.75 -0.41
C ALA A 211 -1.73 -22.26 -1.75
N ARG A 212 -2.18 -23.43 -2.18
CA ARG A 212 -1.82 -24.03 -3.45
C ARG A 212 -3.07 -24.34 -4.27
N ALA A 213 -3.15 -23.77 -5.45
CA ALA A 213 -4.24 -23.91 -6.40
C ALA A 213 -3.99 -25.05 -7.41
N ALA A 214 -5.06 -25.67 -7.90
CA ALA A 214 -4.98 -26.71 -8.93
C ALA A 214 -4.60 -26.14 -10.31
N ALA A 215 -5.03 -24.90 -10.61
CA ALA A 215 -4.63 -24.16 -11.82
C ALA A 215 -3.65 -23.03 -11.48
N PRO A 216 -2.85 -22.55 -12.44
CA PRO A 216 -2.03 -21.36 -12.26
C PRO A 216 -2.88 -20.17 -11.80
N LEU A 217 -2.37 -19.42 -10.82
CA LEU A 217 -3.07 -18.29 -10.25
C LEU A 217 -3.07 -17.09 -11.22
N ASP A 218 -4.26 -16.66 -11.61
CA ASP A 218 -4.46 -15.44 -12.38
C ASP A 218 -4.71 -14.28 -11.42
N VAL A 219 -3.78 -13.30 -11.37
CA VAL A 219 -3.89 -12.15 -10.48
C VAL A 219 -5.19 -11.36 -10.70
N ARG A 220 -5.72 -11.34 -11.94
CA ARG A 220 -6.96 -10.63 -12.28
C ARG A 220 -8.19 -11.28 -11.66
N HIS A 221 -8.18 -12.63 -11.52
CA HIS A 221 -9.23 -13.33 -10.80
C HIS A 221 -9.30 -12.87 -9.34
N LEU A 222 -8.13 -12.84 -8.67
CA LEU A 222 -8.06 -12.38 -7.28
C LEU A 222 -8.51 -10.92 -7.14
N LEU A 223 -8.02 -10.03 -8.01
CA LEU A 223 -8.40 -8.62 -8.02
C LEU A 223 -9.91 -8.42 -8.22
N GLY A 224 -10.50 -9.10 -9.22
CA GLY A 224 -11.94 -9.00 -9.50
C GLY A 224 -12.79 -9.46 -8.31
N ARG A 225 -12.42 -10.58 -7.67
CA ARG A 225 -13.12 -11.09 -6.47
C ARG A 225 -12.98 -10.14 -5.30
N LEU A 226 -11.77 -9.67 -5.01
CA LEU A 226 -11.51 -8.74 -3.91
C LEU A 226 -12.26 -7.42 -4.09
N ALA A 227 -12.29 -6.85 -5.30
CA ALA A 227 -13.00 -5.62 -5.59
C ALA A 227 -14.53 -5.78 -5.45
N ALA A 228 -15.08 -6.91 -5.88
CA ALA A 228 -16.51 -7.21 -5.76
C ALA A 228 -16.93 -7.40 -4.29
N ASP A 229 -16.15 -8.18 -3.52
CA ASP A 229 -16.49 -8.53 -2.15
C ASP A 229 -16.14 -7.42 -1.14
N TYR A 230 -15.14 -6.56 -1.44
CA TYR A 230 -14.64 -5.49 -0.56
C TYR A 230 -14.55 -4.13 -1.27
N PRO A 231 -15.64 -3.59 -1.82
CA PRO A 231 -15.61 -2.37 -2.65
C PRO A 231 -15.17 -1.11 -1.88
N ALA A 232 -15.23 -1.12 -0.54
CA ALA A 232 -14.75 -0.03 0.31
C ALA A 232 -13.22 -0.04 0.53
N CYS A 233 -12.54 -1.14 0.21
CA CYS A 233 -11.09 -1.29 0.30
C CYS A 233 -10.39 -0.83 -0.99
N TRP A 234 -9.11 -0.50 -0.90
CA TRP A 234 -8.23 -0.35 -2.04
C TRP A 234 -7.78 -1.73 -2.50
N THR A 235 -8.23 -2.14 -3.68
CA THR A 235 -7.80 -3.39 -4.33
C THR A 235 -6.51 -3.09 -5.10
N PHE A 236 -5.45 -3.83 -4.78
CA PHE A 236 -4.11 -3.57 -5.30
C PHE A 236 -3.40 -4.82 -5.81
N ALA A 237 -2.55 -4.60 -6.81
CA ALA A 237 -1.50 -5.54 -7.23
C ALA A 237 -0.24 -4.75 -7.54
N VAL A 238 0.90 -5.16 -6.99
CA VAL A 238 2.23 -4.61 -7.28
C VAL A 238 3.27 -5.71 -7.12
N ASP A 239 3.89 -6.11 -8.24
CA ASP A 239 5.05 -6.99 -8.24
C ASP A 239 4.85 -8.24 -7.34
N HIS A 240 3.92 -9.13 -7.72
CA HIS A 240 3.47 -10.34 -7.01
C HIS A 240 2.63 -10.13 -5.74
N LEU A 241 2.64 -8.96 -5.13
CA LEU A 241 1.79 -8.67 -3.97
C LEU A 241 0.38 -8.30 -4.43
N VAL A 242 -0.66 -8.97 -3.90
CA VAL A 242 -2.07 -8.72 -4.24
C VAL A 242 -2.92 -8.68 -2.98
N GLY A 243 -3.91 -7.78 -2.92
CA GLY A 243 -4.78 -7.68 -1.76
C GLY A 243 -5.86 -6.61 -1.86
N ALA A 244 -6.61 -6.43 -0.75
CA ALA A 244 -7.62 -5.40 -0.59
C ALA A 244 -7.51 -4.76 0.81
N THR A 245 -6.85 -3.62 0.88
CA THR A 245 -6.58 -2.94 2.17
C THR A 245 -7.65 -1.90 2.50
N PRO A 246 -8.15 -1.88 3.75
CA PRO A 246 -9.00 -0.80 4.25
C PRO A 246 -8.20 0.39 4.80
N GLU A 247 -6.87 0.25 4.98
CA GLU A 247 -6.02 1.18 5.71
C GLU A 247 -5.19 2.05 4.77
N LEU A 248 -5.48 3.35 4.78
CA LEU A 248 -4.73 4.35 4.04
C LEU A 248 -3.62 4.90 4.94
N LEU A 249 -2.36 4.56 4.63
CA LEU A 249 -1.20 5.09 5.35
C LEU A 249 -1.09 6.59 5.12
N VAL A 250 -1.08 7.01 3.86
CA VAL A 250 -1.12 8.42 3.48
C VAL A 250 -1.53 8.60 2.02
N ARG A 251 -2.36 9.59 1.75
CA ARG A 251 -2.56 10.20 0.44
C ARG A 251 -2.03 11.63 0.50
N ARG A 252 -1.22 12.01 -0.48
CA ARG A 252 -0.89 13.40 -0.75
C ARG A 252 -1.52 13.80 -2.08
N GLU A 253 -2.25 14.90 -2.08
CA GLU A 253 -2.87 15.45 -3.27
C GLU A 253 -2.89 16.97 -3.19
N LYS A 254 -2.23 17.65 -4.13
CA LYS A 254 -2.19 19.12 -4.24
C LYS A 254 -1.84 19.81 -2.90
N GLY A 255 -0.86 19.27 -2.18
CA GLY A 255 -0.40 19.82 -0.90
C GLY A 255 -1.24 19.46 0.32
N LEU A 256 -2.27 18.64 0.17
CA LEU A 256 -3.03 18.07 1.29
C LEU A 256 -2.58 16.62 1.55
N ALA A 257 -2.33 16.30 2.82
CA ALA A 257 -2.13 14.94 3.28
C ALA A 257 -3.41 14.42 3.96
N ALA A 258 -3.75 13.15 3.72
CA ALA A 258 -4.83 12.46 4.40
C ALA A 258 -4.37 11.05 4.79
N CYS A 259 -4.65 10.65 6.03
CA CYS A 259 -4.30 9.34 6.57
C CYS A 259 -5.55 8.72 7.21
N ARG A 260 -5.72 7.41 7.13
CA ARG A 260 -6.77 6.68 7.88
C ARG A 260 -6.15 5.75 8.87
N VAL A 261 -6.40 5.99 10.15
CA VAL A 261 -5.98 5.11 11.26
C VAL A 261 -7.10 4.13 11.56
N LEU A 262 -6.75 2.85 11.66
CA LEU A 262 -7.65 1.80 12.12
C LEU A 262 -7.07 1.17 13.38
N ALA A 263 -7.81 1.21 14.49
CA ALA A 263 -7.47 0.48 15.72
C ALA A 263 -8.76 0.18 16.49
N GLY A 264 -8.78 -0.94 17.22
CA GLY A 264 -10.02 -1.51 17.76
C GLY A 264 -10.78 -2.29 16.68
N THR A 265 -11.13 -3.56 16.99
CA THR A 265 -11.76 -4.46 16.00
C THR A 265 -12.83 -5.32 16.68
N ILE A 266 -13.98 -5.47 16.02
CA ILE A 266 -14.99 -6.45 16.41
C ILE A 266 -15.49 -7.23 15.20
N ARG A 267 -15.73 -8.54 15.35
CA ARG A 267 -16.23 -9.40 14.27
C ARG A 267 -17.70 -9.12 14.00
N ARG A 268 -18.08 -9.16 12.72
CA ARG A 268 -19.49 -9.17 12.32
C ARG A 268 -20.06 -10.58 12.43
N THR A 269 -21.36 -10.65 12.72
CA THR A 269 -22.14 -11.91 12.72
C THR A 269 -22.88 -12.13 11.41
N GLY A 270 -23.11 -11.05 10.64
CA GLY A 270 -23.95 -11.06 9.45
C GLY A 270 -25.43 -10.81 9.72
N ASP A 271 -25.82 -10.71 11.00
CA ASP A 271 -27.14 -10.23 11.42
C ASP A 271 -27.07 -8.72 11.67
N ASP A 272 -27.88 -7.95 10.98
CA ASP A 272 -27.81 -6.48 11.01
C ASP A 272 -28.10 -5.90 12.40
N ALA A 273 -29.02 -6.50 13.17
CA ALA A 273 -29.37 -6.03 14.52
C ALA A 273 -28.25 -6.33 15.52
N ASP A 274 -27.62 -7.50 15.42
CA ASP A 274 -26.47 -7.89 16.23
C ASP A 274 -25.24 -7.06 15.86
N ASP A 275 -24.99 -6.85 14.58
CA ASP A 275 -23.89 -6.04 14.10
C ASP A 275 -24.01 -4.57 14.55
N LEU A 276 -25.23 -4.00 14.58
CA LEU A 276 -25.47 -2.66 15.10
C LEU A 276 -25.18 -2.57 16.61
N ARG A 277 -25.58 -3.58 17.39
CA ARG A 277 -25.24 -3.65 18.83
C ARG A 277 -23.72 -3.72 19.03
N ARG A 278 -23.03 -4.57 18.28
CA ARG A 278 -21.56 -4.72 18.31
C ARG A 278 -20.85 -3.43 17.89
N ALA A 279 -21.36 -2.72 16.88
CA ALA A 279 -20.84 -1.42 16.50
C ALA A 279 -20.96 -0.41 17.65
N ALA A 280 -22.11 -0.38 18.35
CA ALA A 280 -22.32 0.49 19.50
C ALA A 280 -21.44 0.08 20.71
N GLU A 281 -21.19 -1.22 20.91
CA GLU A 281 -20.26 -1.74 21.91
C GLU A 281 -18.83 -1.28 21.62
N LEU A 282 -18.35 -1.47 20.40
CA LEU A 282 -17.02 -1.02 19.96
C LEU A 282 -16.85 0.49 20.16
N ALA A 283 -17.83 1.30 19.74
CA ALA A 283 -17.79 2.75 19.86
C ALA A 283 -17.80 3.26 21.32
N ARG A 284 -18.17 2.43 22.29
CA ARG A 284 -18.20 2.75 23.72
C ARG A 284 -17.14 2.03 24.54
N SER A 285 -16.38 1.13 23.93
CA SER A 285 -15.32 0.39 24.60
C SER A 285 -14.19 1.32 24.99
N SER A 286 -14.01 1.58 26.28
CA SER A 286 -12.92 2.44 26.76
C SER A 286 -11.54 1.90 26.36
N LYS A 287 -11.36 0.58 26.35
CA LYS A 287 -10.13 -0.08 25.91
C LYS A 287 -9.83 0.19 24.45
N ASP A 288 -10.83 0.01 23.55
CA ASP A 288 -10.63 0.19 22.12
C ASP A 288 -10.45 1.66 21.75
N LEU A 289 -11.13 2.57 22.45
CA LEU A 289 -10.96 4.01 22.29
C LEU A 289 -9.57 4.46 22.73
N GLU A 290 -9.05 4.01 23.88
CA GLU A 290 -7.69 4.31 24.34
C GLU A 290 -6.63 3.78 23.36
N GLU A 291 -6.81 2.54 22.87
CA GLU A 291 -5.94 1.96 21.83
C GLU A 291 -5.94 2.82 20.57
N HIS A 292 -7.12 3.28 20.14
CA HIS A 292 -7.29 4.12 18.95
C HIS A 292 -6.64 5.50 19.13
N GLU A 293 -6.83 6.16 20.26
CA GLU A 293 -6.22 7.45 20.58
C GLU A 293 -4.69 7.37 20.55
N LEU A 294 -4.09 6.32 21.10
CA LEU A 294 -2.65 6.08 21.06
C LEU A 294 -2.14 5.94 19.60
N ALA A 295 -2.89 5.23 18.76
CA ALA A 295 -2.54 5.06 17.35
C ALA A 295 -2.61 6.40 16.59
N VAL A 296 -3.66 7.19 16.79
CA VAL A 296 -3.82 8.53 16.21
C VAL A 296 -2.71 9.47 16.69
N ALA A 297 -2.42 9.51 18.00
CA ALA A 297 -1.38 10.37 18.56
C ALA A 297 0.01 10.02 17.99
N SER A 298 0.30 8.72 17.81
CA SER A 298 1.55 8.25 17.18
C SER A 298 1.67 8.73 15.73
N LEU A 299 0.60 8.62 14.94
CA LEU A 299 0.54 9.10 13.55
C LEU A 299 0.75 10.61 13.49
N VAL A 300 0.02 11.39 14.30
CA VAL A 300 0.12 12.86 14.37
C VAL A 300 1.54 13.29 14.72
N LYS A 301 2.16 12.64 15.70
CA LYS A 301 3.56 12.91 16.08
C LYS A 301 4.52 12.70 14.91
N ALA A 302 4.34 11.63 14.14
CA ALA A 302 5.19 11.33 12.98
C ALA A 302 4.94 12.27 11.80
N LEU A 303 3.68 12.72 11.60
CA LEU A 303 3.29 13.60 10.50
C LEU A 303 3.63 15.07 10.77
N ARG A 304 3.66 15.50 12.03
CA ARG A 304 3.87 16.90 12.44
C ARG A 304 5.07 17.61 11.81
N PRO A 305 6.27 16.98 11.66
CA PRO A 305 7.42 17.62 11.03
C PRO A 305 7.24 17.94 9.54
N TYR A 306 6.20 17.42 8.91
CA TYR A 306 5.95 17.49 7.47
C TYR A 306 4.73 18.34 7.10
N CYS A 307 3.98 18.80 8.11
CA CYS A 307 2.74 19.55 7.92
C CYS A 307 2.73 20.86 8.67
N ALA A 308 2.35 21.93 7.99
CA ALA A 308 2.14 23.25 8.58
C ALA A 308 0.93 23.26 9.53
N SER A 309 -0.09 22.46 9.24
CA SER A 309 -1.25 22.25 10.10
C SER A 309 -1.75 20.82 9.99
N ILE A 310 -2.35 20.32 11.08
CA ILE A 310 -2.95 18.97 11.13
C ILE A 310 -4.33 19.12 11.81
N ASN A 311 -5.34 18.51 11.18
CA ASN A 311 -6.68 18.37 11.73
C ASN A 311 -6.92 16.90 12.13
N VAL A 312 -7.33 16.71 13.37
CA VAL A 312 -7.67 15.41 13.96
C VAL A 312 -9.14 15.45 14.36
N PRO A 313 -9.98 14.49 13.94
CA PRO A 313 -11.37 14.42 14.38
C PRO A 313 -11.46 14.21 15.90
N ASP A 314 -12.47 14.83 16.55
CA ASP A 314 -12.70 14.72 18.00
C ASP A 314 -13.08 13.31 18.44
N ALA A 315 -13.67 12.50 17.54
CA ALA A 315 -14.05 11.11 17.82
C ALA A 315 -13.88 10.24 16.58
N PRO A 316 -13.55 8.94 16.78
CA PRO A 316 -13.54 7.97 15.70
C PRO A 316 -14.95 7.63 15.23
N PHE A 317 -15.08 7.16 14.00
CA PHE A 317 -16.28 6.50 13.50
C PHE A 317 -16.08 4.98 13.38
N VAL A 318 -17.19 4.23 13.27
CA VAL A 318 -17.13 2.79 13.03
C VAL A 318 -17.09 2.53 11.53
N LEU A 319 -15.99 1.97 11.03
CA LEU A 319 -15.85 1.50 9.67
C LEU A 319 -16.37 0.07 9.54
N HIS A 320 -17.41 -0.12 8.73
CA HIS A 320 -17.99 -1.43 8.47
C HIS A 320 -17.31 -2.09 7.25
N LEU A 321 -16.71 -3.26 7.46
CA LEU A 321 -16.26 -4.16 6.41
C LEU A 321 -17.15 -5.41 6.40
N PRO A 322 -17.15 -6.24 5.35
CA PRO A 322 -18.04 -7.41 5.28
C PRO A 322 -17.92 -8.38 6.45
N ASN A 323 -16.74 -8.56 7.01
CA ASN A 323 -16.43 -9.56 8.05
C ASN A 323 -16.06 -8.98 9.42
N VAL A 324 -15.67 -7.70 9.49
CA VAL A 324 -15.26 -7.03 10.73
C VAL A 324 -15.67 -5.55 10.72
N MET A 325 -15.68 -4.93 11.91
CA MET A 325 -15.81 -3.49 12.08
C MET A 325 -14.58 -2.95 12.82
N HIS A 326 -14.16 -1.73 12.48
CA HIS A 326 -13.02 -1.06 13.11
C HIS A 326 -13.43 0.33 13.61
N LEU A 327 -12.80 0.82 14.68
CA LEU A 327 -12.74 2.26 14.92
C LEU A 327 -11.80 2.88 13.88
N ALA A 328 -12.20 4.01 13.31
CA ALA A 328 -11.48 4.70 12.24
C ALA A 328 -11.44 6.20 12.49
N SER A 329 -10.30 6.83 12.20
CA SER A 329 -10.15 8.30 12.16
C SER A 329 -9.44 8.73 10.90
N ASP A 330 -10.00 9.71 10.20
CA ASP A 330 -9.39 10.35 9.05
C ASP A 330 -8.65 11.61 9.50
N VAL A 331 -7.33 11.54 9.59
CA VAL A 331 -6.45 12.67 9.94
C VAL A 331 -6.04 13.37 8.65
N THR A 332 -6.17 14.70 8.60
CA THR A 332 -5.78 15.50 7.44
C THR A 332 -4.76 16.58 7.85
N GLY A 333 -3.92 16.99 6.90
CA GLY A 333 -2.92 18.03 7.14
C GLY A 333 -2.57 18.80 5.87
N VAL A 334 -2.11 20.03 6.04
CA VAL A 334 -1.51 20.84 4.97
C VAL A 334 0.00 20.56 4.98
N VAL A 335 0.50 20.02 3.88
CA VAL A 335 1.91 19.63 3.74
C VAL A 335 2.78 20.91 3.72
N ASP A 336 3.92 20.87 4.42
CA ASP A 336 4.86 21.98 4.45
C ASP A 336 5.42 22.28 3.05
N GLY A 337 5.57 23.60 2.73
CA GLY A 337 5.93 24.04 1.38
C GLY A 337 4.76 24.14 0.40
N ALA A 338 3.58 23.58 0.72
CA ALA A 338 2.35 23.89 0.01
C ALA A 338 1.88 25.32 0.35
N LEU A 339 1.16 25.97 -0.55
CA LEU A 339 0.61 27.32 -0.34
C LEU A 339 1.66 28.44 -0.16
N GLY A 340 2.88 28.28 -0.69
CA GLY A 340 3.92 29.33 -0.71
C GLY A 340 4.70 29.50 0.58
N HIS A 341 4.56 28.62 1.55
CA HIS A 341 5.45 28.57 2.72
C HIS A 341 6.85 28.08 2.32
N PRO A 342 7.95 28.67 2.85
CA PRO A 342 9.30 28.18 2.59
C PRO A 342 9.42 26.73 3.04
N SER A 343 9.71 25.82 2.11
CA SER A 343 9.92 24.41 2.43
C SER A 343 11.37 24.12 2.72
N THR A 344 11.64 23.33 3.76
CA THR A 344 12.96 22.74 4.04
C THR A 344 13.23 21.50 3.21
N PHE A 345 12.24 21.03 2.45
CA PHE A 345 12.29 19.81 1.65
C PHE A 345 12.60 20.12 0.18
N PRO A 346 13.28 19.20 -0.53
CA PRO A 346 13.54 19.37 -1.97
C PRO A 346 12.23 19.40 -2.76
N THR A 347 12.21 20.19 -3.83
CA THR A 347 11.09 20.23 -4.79
C THR A 347 11.09 18.98 -5.65
N HIS A 348 9.92 18.35 -5.85
CA HIS A 348 9.71 17.22 -6.75
C HIS A 348 9.15 17.71 -8.08
N GLY A 349 9.84 17.42 -9.18
CA GLY A 349 9.35 17.64 -10.54
C GLY A 349 8.84 19.05 -10.87
N ALA A 350 8.07 19.17 -11.92
CA ALA A 350 7.54 20.43 -12.44
C ALA A 350 6.34 20.97 -11.66
N GLY A 351 6.45 21.15 -10.33
CA GLY A 351 5.41 21.81 -9.54
C GLY A 351 5.18 21.34 -8.12
N GLY A 352 5.77 20.22 -7.69
CA GLY A 352 5.58 19.71 -6.33
C GLY A 352 6.50 20.41 -5.31
N THR A 353 5.95 21.24 -4.42
CA THR A 353 6.69 21.79 -3.27
C THR A 353 6.41 20.95 -2.03
N GLY A 354 7.46 20.68 -1.23
CA GLY A 354 7.35 19.90 0.01
C GLY A 354 7.61 18.39 -0.16
N PRO A 355 7.44 17.61 0.92
CA PRO A 355 7.67 16.16 0.90
C PRO A 355 6.70 15.43 -0.04
N SER A 356 7.20 14.43 -0.77
CA SER A 356 6.38 13.55 -1.61
C SER A 356 5.46 12.65 -0.76
N SER A 357 4.47 12.03 -1.41
CA SER A 357 3.64 10.99 -0.78
C SER A 357 4.48 9.82 -0.25
N LEU A 358 5.56 9.47 -0.95
CA LEU A 358 6.47 8.39 -0.54
C LEU A 358 7.38 8.81 0.63
N ALA A 359 7.83 10.07 0.67
CA ALA A 359 8.56 10.61 1.81
C ALA A 359 7.69 10.60 3.08
N LEU A 360 6.40 10.95 2.95
CA LEU A 360 5.42 10.85 4.05
C LEU A 360 5.21 9.39 4.47
N ALA A 361 5.05 8.47 3.53
CA ALA A 361 4.95 7.04 3.83
C ALA A 361 6.18 6.51 4.57
N ALA A 362 7.38 6.94 4.18
CA ALA A 362 8.63 6.59 4.87
C ALA A 362 8.72 7.11 6.30
N ALA A 363 8.10 8.24 6.60
CA ALA A 363 8.05 8.82 7.94
C ALA A 363 7.03 8.14 8.85
N LEU A 364 5.94 7.65 8.27
CA LEU A 364 4.84 7.04 9.00
C LEU A 364 5.00 5.53 9.22
N HIS A 365 5.75 4.83 8.36
CA HIS A 365 5.92 3.38 8.44
C HIS A 365 7.13 2.97 9.29
N PRO A 366 6.98 1.93 10.17
CA PRO A 366 5.74 1.23 10.50
C PRO A 366 4.89 2.00 11.52
N THR A 367 3.55 1.95 11.35
CA THR A 367 2.62 2.51 12.34
C THR A 367 2.48 1.61 13.56
N ALA A 368 1.99 2.15 14.68
CA ALA A 368 1.63 1.37 15.86
C ALA A 368 0.54 0.33 15.59
N ALA A 369 -0.30 0.55 14.55
CA ALA A 369 -1.37 -0.36 14.14
C ALA A 369 -0.86 -1.67 13.51
N VAL A 370 0.37 -1.72 13.01
CA VAL A 370 0.97 -2.91 12.38
C VAL A 370 2.28 -3.37 12.99
N GLY A 371 2.93 -2.54 13.80
CA GLY A 371 4.16 -2.87 14.53
C GLY A 371 3.91 -3.10 16.02
N GLY A 372 3.36 -2.11 16.70
CA GLY A 372 3.14 -2.09 18.15
C GLY A 372 3.67 -0.82 18.80
N THR A 373 3.66 -0.78 20.14
CA THR A 373 4.00 0.39 20.92
C THR A 373 4.85 0.02 22.15
N PRO A 374 6.05 0.64 22.38
CA PRO A 374 6.77 1.51 21.43
C PRO A 374 7.22 0.72 20.19
N THR A 375 7.21 1.37 19.02
CA THR A 375 7.35 0.66 17.72
C THR A 375 8.70 -0.05 17.58
N ARG A 376 9.79 0.54 18.05
CA ARG A 376 11.15 -0.03 17.92
C ARG A 376 11.28 -1.33 18.72
N GLU A 377 10.87 -1.31 19.96
CA GLU A 377 10.92 -2.46 20.89
C GLU A 377 9.96 -3.55 20.42
N ALA A 378 8.75 -3.16 20.00
CA ALA A 378 7.76 -4.09 19.45
C ALA A 378 8.26 -4.80 18.20
N THR A 379 8.89 -4.10 17.26
CA THR A 379 9.43 -4.72 16.03
C THR A 379 10.61 -5.65 16.31
N ALA A 380 11.40 -5.42 17.36
CA ALA A 380 12.43 -6.35 17.80
C ALA A 380 11.82 -7.67 18.32
N ILE A 381 10.76 -7.58 19.14
CA ILE A 381 10.02 -8.76 19.63
C ILE A 381 9.41 -9.54 18.45
N LEU A 382 8.82 -8.86 17.46
CA LEU A 382 8.25 -9.50 16.28
C LEU A 382 9.28 -10.33 15.51
N ALA A 383 10.50 -9.79 15.33
CA ALA A 383 11.55 -10.49 14.61
C ALA A 383 11.94 -11.84 15.26
N GLU A 384 11.80 -11.94 16.58
CA GLU A 384 12.04 -13.15 17.36
C GLU A 384 10.84 -14.10 17.35
N ALA A 385 9.63 -13.56 17.60
CA ALA A 385 8.44 -14.34 17.88
C ALA A 385 7.78 -14.94 16.62
N GLU A 386 7.76 -14.22 15.49
CA GLU A 386 7.09 -14.66 14.27
C GLU A 386 7.84 -15.74 13.50
N ARG A 387 9.14 -15.81 13.65
CA ARG A 387 10.03 -16.76 12.94
C ARG A 387 9.86 -16.76 11.42
N MET A 388 9.42 -15.63 10.88
CA MET A 388 9.21 -15.42 9.44
C MET A 388 9.65 -14.02 9.02
N ASP A 389 9.99 -13.87 7.75
CA ASP A 389 10.01 -12.58 7.09
C ASP A 389 8.60 -12.26 6.58
N ARG A 390 8.04 -11.15 7.03
CA ARG A 390 6.75 -10.63 6.52
C ARG A 390 6.82 -10.23 5.05
N ALA A 391 8.02 -10.13 4.50
CA ALA A 391 8.26 -9.58 3.18
C ALA A 391 7.55 -8.22 3.04
N ARG A 392 6.65 -8.05 2.07
CA ARG A 392 5.91 -6.81 1.83
C ARG A 392 4.57 -6.73 2.58
N TYR A 393 4.14 -7.80 3.24
CA TYR A 393 2.95 -7.74 4.10
C TYR A 393 3.13 -6.72 5.22
N ALA A 394 2.08 -5.93 5.48
CA ALA A 394 2.05 -4.80 6.41
C ALA A 394 3.04 -3.66 6.08
N GLY A 395 3.71 -3.72 4.93
CA GLY A 395 4.52 -2.63 4.37
C GLY A 395 3.68 -1.65 3.54
N PRO A 396 4.25 -0.50 3.15
CA PRO A 396 3.60 0.44 2.26
C PRO A 396 3.40 -0.13 0.85
N VAL A 397 2.20 0.04 0.28
CA VAL A 397 1.84 -0.33 -1.08
C VAL A 397 0.97 0.78 -1.69
N GLY A 398 1.20 1.12 -2.95
CA GLY A 398 0.45 2.19 -3.60
C GLY A 398 1.12 2.73 -4.86
N TRP A 399 0.99 4.04 -5.07
CA TRP A 399 1.55 4.71 -6.24
C TRP A 399 2.03 6.13 -5.93
N ILE A 400 2.92 6.64 -6.78
CA ILE A 400 3.44 8.02 -6.77
C ILE A 400 3.46 8.59 -8.18
N GLY A 401 3.00 9.84 -8.33
CA GLY A 401 3.08 10.63 -9.56
C GLY A 401 4.40 11.39 -9.70
N ALA A 402 4.60 11.97 -10.87
CA ALA A 402 5.77 12.82 -11.17
C ALA A 402 5.80 14.11 -10.33
N ASP A 403 4.65 14.59 -9.86
CA ASP A 403 4.48 15.76 -9.00
C ASP A 403 4.70 15.47 -7.51
N GLY A 404 4.97 14.21 -7.16
CA GLY A 404 5.11 13.74 -5.78
C GLY A 404 3.78 13.44 -5.08
N ASP A 405 2.64 13.70 -5.72
CA ASP A 405 1.33 13.26 -5.23
C ASP A 405 1.21 11.73 -5.35
N GLY A 406 0.31 11.13 -4.59
CA GLY A 406 0.13 9.69 -4.61
C GLY A 406 -0.65 9.17 -3.41
N GLU A 407 -0.91 7.87 -3.44
CA GLU A 407 -1.63 7.15 -2.38
C GLU A 407 -0.84 5.92 -1.96
N TRP A 408 -0.69 5.74 -0.65
CA TRP A 408 -0.02 4.60 -0.02
C TRP A 408 -0.92 4.02 1.05
N GLY A 409 -1.25 2.74 0.93
CA GLY A 409 -1.90 1.96 1.99
C GLY A 409 -0.90 1.07 2.71
N ILE A 410 -1.38 0.44 3.78
CA ILE A 410 -0.69 -0.66 4.43
C ILE A 410 -1.15 -1.96 3.75
N ALA A 411 -0.22 -2.80 3.29
CA ALA A 411 -0.51 -4.05 2.59
C ALA A 411 -1.13 -5.09 3.54
N LEU A 412 -2.43 -4.96 3.80
CA LEU A 412 -3.25 -5.85 4.61
C LEU A 412 -4.22 -6.64 3.75
N ARG A 413 -4.78 -7.73 4.31
CA ARG A 413 -5.70 -8.62 3.56
C ARG A 413 -5.10 -9.01 2.22
N SER A 414 -3.85 -9.47 2.25
CA SER A 414 -3.02 -9.65 1.07
C SER A 414 -2.32 -11.00 1.07
N GLY A 415 -1.85 -11.37 -0.10
CA GLY A 415 -0.96 -12.50 -0.32
C GLY A 415 0.13 -12.13 -1.31
N GLU A 416 1.23 -12.85 -1.25
CA GLU A 416 2.35 -12.74 -2.18
C GLU A 416 2.38 -14.00 -3.06
N LEU A 417 2.11 -13.81 -4.38
CA LEU A 417 2.19 -14.88 -5.37
C LEU A 417 3.65 -15.29 -5.53
N SER A 418 3.89 -16.61 -5.61
CA SER A 418 5.24 -17.11 -5.77
C SER A 418 5.79 -16.79 -7.16
N ALA A 419 7.02 -16.24 -7.21
CA ALA A 419 7.71 -15.99 -8.47
C ALA A 419 8.24 -17.28 -9.13
N SER A 420 8.38 -18.37 -8.36
CA SER A 420 8.92 -19.66 -8.82
C SER A 420 7.84 -20.71 -9.08
N ASP A 421 6.64 -20.56 -8.53
CA ASP A 421 5.53 -21.51 -8.69
C ASP A 421 4.20 -20.77 -8.87
N SER A 422 3.70 -20.70 -10.10
CA SER A 422 2.46 -20.02 -10.44
C SER A 422 1.20 -20.56 -9.75
N HIS A 423 1.28 -21.69 -9.07
CA HIS A 423 0.17 -22.29 -8.32
C HIS A 423 0.15 -21.90 -6.84
N GLU A 424 1.19 -21.22 -6.34
CA GLU A 424 1.35 -20.96 -4.91
C GLU A 424 1.21 -19.47 -4.58
N VAL A 425 0.50 -19.18 -3.48
CA VAL A 425 0.41 -17.86 -2.87
C VAL A 425 0.57 -17.98 -1.36
N ARG A 426 1.38 -17.11 -0.80
CA ARG A 426 1.58 -16.97 0.64
C ARG A 426 0.63 -15.89 1.17
N LEU A 427 -0.30 -16.26 2.03
CA LEU A 427 -1.30 -15.40 2.64
C LEU A 427 -0.85 -14.94 4.02
N PHE A 428 -1.21 -13.73 4.42
CA PHE A 428 -0.82 -13.17 5.70
C PHE A 428 -2.00 -12.60 6.47
N ALA A 429 -1.95 -12.73 7.78
CA ALA A 429 -2.84 -12.03 8.70
C ALA A 429 -2.13 -11.75 10.02
N GLY A 430 -2.62 -10.76 10.76
CA GLY A 430 -2.09 -10.42 12.09
C GLY A 430 -3.14 -9.76 12.97
N CYS A 431 -2.87 -9.73 14.27
CA CYS A 431 -3.71 -9.11 15.29
C CYS A 431 -2.87 -8.38 16.34
N GLY A 432 -3.48 -7.43 17.03
CA GLY A 432 -2.84 -6.69 18.11
C GLY A 432 -2.87 -7.50 19.40
N VAL A 433 -1.70 -7.79 19.95
CA VAL A 433 -1.52 -8.51 21.22
C VAL A 433 -1.23 -7.51 22.33
N VAL A 434 -2.01 -7.59 23.41
CA VAL A 434 -1.90 -6.78 24.62
C VAL A 434 -1.89 -7.68 25.88
N ALA A 435 -1.68 -7.13 27.07
CA ALA A 435 -1.58 -7.88 28.32
C ALA A 435 -2.80 -8.78 28.63
N ALA A 436 -4.00 -8.40 28.13
CA ALA A 436 -5.26 -9.14 28.32
C ALA A 436 -5.58 -10.10 27.17
N SER A 437 -4.72 -10.20 26.14
CA SER A 437 -4.98 -11.06 24.97
C SER A 437 -5.00 -12.54 25.36
N ASP A 438 -5.95 -13.26 24.74
CA ASP A 438 -6.08 -14.72 24.81
C ASP A 438 -5.57 -15.34 23.49
N PRO A 439 -4.59 -16.25 23.51
CA PRO A 439 -3.99 -16.80 22.29
C PRO A 439 -4.99 -17.48 21.33
N ALA A 440 -6.06 -18.11 21.84
CA ALA A 440 -7.05 -18.76 21.00
C ALA A 440 -7.98 -17.72 20.34
N ALA A 441 -8.33 -16.66 21.06
CA ALA A 441 -9.08 -15.54 20.49
C ALA A 441 -8.30 -14.82 19.40
N GLU A 442 -6.99 -14.58 19.62
CA GLU A 442 -6.11 -13.94 18.62
C GLU A 442 -5.94 -14.81 17.38
N LEU A 443 -5.82 -16.13 17.52
CA LEU A 443 -5.82 -17.05 16.38
C LEU A 443 -7.11 -16.93 15.58
N ALA A 444 -8.28 -16.96 16.26
CA ALA A 444 -9.58 -16.82 15.61
C ALA A 444 -9.74 -15.48 14.89
N GLU A 445 -9.16 -14.38 15.43
CA GLU A 445 -9.12 -13.08 14.75
C GLU A 445 -8.25 -13.13 13.49
N SER A 446 -7.07 -13.74 13.57
CA SER A 446 -6.18 -13.90 12.42
C SER A 446 -6.84 -14.73 11.31
N GLU A 447 -7.55 -15.80 11.64
CA GLU A 447 -8.33 -16.62 10.70
C GLU A 447 -9.42 -15.79 9.99
N ALA A 448 -10.13 -14.93 10.73
CA ALA A 448 -11.12 -14.02 10.14
C ALA A 448 -10.47 -13.02 9.16
N LYS A 449 -9.24 -12.58 9.45
CA LYS A 449 -8.49 -11.66 8.60
C LYS A 449 -7.87 -12.33 7.35
N LEU A 450 -7.75 -13.65 7.30
CA LEU A 450 -7.40 -14.42 6.10
C LEU A 450 -8.58 -14.59 5.14
N GLN A 451 -9.82 -14.44 5.60
CA GLN A 451 -11.02 -14.73 4.79
C GLN A 451 -11.12 -13.94 3.48
N PRO A 452 -10.72 -12.66 3.37
CA PRO A 452 -10.74 -11.96 2.09
C PRO A 452 -9.94 -12.68 0.99
N MET A 453 -8.73 -13.11 1.31
CA MET A 453 -7.88 -13.81 0.36
C MET A 453 -8.35 -15.25 0.11
N ARG A 454 -8.80 -15.96 1.15
CA ARG A 454 -9.39 -17.31 0.99
C ARG A 454 -10.68 -17.27 0.16
N GLY A 455 -11.53 -16.27 0.34
CA GLY A 455 -12.73 -16.05 -0.46
C GLY A 455 -12.41 -15.79 -1.94
N ALA A 456 -11.41 -14.95 -2.21
CA ALA A 456 -10.96 -14.68 -3.55
C ALA A 456 -10.38 -15.94 -4.24
N LEU A 457 -9.70 -16.81 -3.49
CA LEU A 457 -9.17 -18.09 -3.97
C LEU A 457 -10.24 -19.17 -4.12
N ALA A 458 -11.32 -19.16 -3.35
CA ALA A 458 -12.36 -20.18 -3.39
C ALA A 458 -13.23 -20.15 -4.66
N GLY A 459 -13.17 -19.07 -5.43
CA GLY A 459 -13.89 -18.98 -6.72
C GLY A 459 -15.43 -18.91 -6.60
N ARG A 460 -15.98 -18.59 -5.43
CA ARG A 460 -17.44 -18.53 -5.17
C ARG A 460 -17.99 -17.14 -5.46
#